data_58f7efcbb14b71b70582d5f7f3a0cabd
#
_entry.id   58f7efcbb14b71b70582d5f7f3a0cabd
#
_cell.length_a   1.000
_cell.length_b   1.000
_cell.length_c   1.000
_cell.angle_alpha   90.00
_cell.angle_beta   90.00
_cell.angle_gamma   90.00
#
_symmetry.space_group_name_H-M   'P 1'
#
loop_
_entity.id
_entity.type
_entity.pdbx_description
1 polymer ?
#
loop_
_entity_poly.entity_id
_entity_poly.type
_entity_poly.pdbx_seq_one_letter_code
_entity_poly.pdbx_strand_id
1 'polypeptide(L)'
;LLPRELPTPVLAFAVNDLKMDCGIMVTASHNPAIDNGYKVYLGGNIDGINFRGSQIISPIDKEVSRLISEVSLPSPRGSSWKIVGEELIQHYVSTCAEGSSEATAQKIVYTAMHGVGTQTLLSVFEASNFSTPILVEQQCKPDPDFPTVEFPNPEELCE
;
A
#
# COMPACT_ATOMS: atom_id res chain seq x y z
N LEU A 1 -7.07 -8.04 9.28
CA LEU A 1 -7.39 -7.01 8.27
C LEU A 1 -6.90 -5.65 8.73
N LEU A 2 -6.47 -4.79 7.80
CA LEU A 2 -6.23 -3.38 8.10
C LEU A 2 -7.56 -2.69 8.45
N PRO A 3 -7.53 -1.61 9.28
CA PRO A 3 -8.76 -1.01 9.82
C PRO A 3 -9.55 -0.19 8.78
N ARG A 4 -8.91 0.22 7.71
CA ARG A 4 -9.46 1.00 6.61
C ARG A 4 -8.61 0.86 5.34
N GLU A 5 -8.97 1.56 4.30
CA GLU A 5 -8.16 1.69 3.09
C GLU A 5 -6.85 2.42 3.40
N LEU A 6 -5.73 1.81 3.03
CA LEU A 6 -4.38 2.29 3.34
C LEU A 6 -3.45 2.02 2.15
N PRO A 7 -2.41 2.83 1.96
CA PRO A 7 -1.44 2.59 0.90
C PRO A 7 -0.63 1.31 1.14
N THR A 8 -0.21 0.69 0.06
CA THR A 8 0.50 -0.61 0.08
C THR A 8 1.73 -0.68 0.99
N PRO A 9 2.53 0.39 1.17
CA PRO A 9 3.65 0.36 2.11
C PRO A 9 3.24 0.08 3.56
N VAL A 10 2.04 0.51 3.97
CA VAL A 10 1.53 0.21 5.32
C VAL A 10 1.29 -1.29 5.49
N LEU A 11 0.79 -1.99 4.45
CA LEU A 11 0.66 -3.45 4.52
C LEU A 11 2.02 -4.14 4.58
N ALA A 12 2.98 -3.73 3.75
CA ALA A 12 4.33 -4.28 3.77
C ALA A 12 4.98 -4.12 5.16
N PHE A 13 4.84 -2.95 5.77
CA PHE A 13 5.26 -2.69 7.15
C PHE A 13 4.53 -3.60 8.13
N ALA A 14 3.20 -3.72 8.03
CA ALA A 14 2.39 -4.54 8.91
C ALA A 14 2.79 -6.02 8.88
N VAL A 15 3.13 -6.56 7.71
CA VAL A 15 3.61 -7.95 7.56
C VAL A 15 4.87 -8.17 8.40
N ASN A 16 5.81 -7.24 8.34
CA ASN A 16 7.06 -7.34 9.09
C ASN A 16 6.87 -7.06 10.60
N ASP A 17 6.13 -6.01 10.94
CA ASP A 17 5.93 -5.54 12.31
C ASP A 17 5.13 -6.54 13.15
N LEU A 18 4.04 -7.06 12.59
CA LEU A 18 3.18 -8.06 13.22
C LEU A 18 3.68 -9.50 13.05
N LYS A 19 4.84 -9.69 12.41
CA LYS A 19 5.46 -11.00 12.13
C LYS A 19 4.50 -11.96 11.44
N MET A 20 3.77 -11.45 10.43
CA MET A 20 2.88 -12.26 9.61
C MET A 20 3.65 -13.01 8.53
N ASP A 21 3.17 -14.19 8.13
CA ASP A 21 3.77 -14.98 7.06
C ASP A 21 3.56 -14.34 5.70
N CYS A 22 2.41 -13.68 5.50
CA CYS A 22 2.14 -12.93 4.28
C CYS A 22 1.10 -11.82 4.50
N GLY A 23 1.04 -10.91 3.53
CA GLY A 23 0.01 -9.89 3.41
C GLY A 23 -0.50 -9.80 1.98
N ILE A 24 -1.79 -9.56 1.80
CA ILE A 24 -2.41 -9.41 0.50
C ILE A 24 -3.09 -8.04 0.45
N MET A 25 -2.70 -7.22 -0.53
CA MET A 25 -3.35 -5.96 -0.85
C MET A 25 -4.19 -6.13 -2.10
N VAL A 26 -5.50 -5.96 -1.97
CA VAL A 26 -6.41 -5.95 -3.13
C VAL A 26 -6.32 -4.58 -3.77
N THR A 27 -5.71 -4.52 -4.94
CA THR A 27 -5.49 -3.28 -5.71
C THR A 27 -5.09 -3.61 -7.15
N ALA A 28 -5.60 -2.87 -8.10
CA ALA A 28 -5.11 -2.86 -9.48
C ALA A 28 -4.02 -1.79 -9.71
N SER A 29 -3.51 -1.13 -8.64
CA SER A 29 -2.51 -0.07 -8.73
C SER A 29 -3.00 1.11 -9.58
N HIS A 30 -2.29 1.41 -10.68
CA HIS A 30 -2.58 2.47 -11.65
C HIS A 30 -3.15 1.93 -12.98
N ASN A 31 -3.74 0.75 -12.94
CA ASN A 31 -4.43 0.19 -14.11
C ASN A 31 -5.77 0.91 -14.34
N PRO A 32 -6.38 0.77 -15.54
CA PRO A 32 -7.72 1.26 -15.79
C PRO A 32 -8.73 0.86 -14.71
N ALA A 33 -9.74 1.69 -14.47
CA ALA A 33 -10.75 1.52 -13.43
C ALA A 33 -11.50 0.17 -13.50
N ILE A 34 -11.60 -0.44 -14.68
CA ILE A 34 -12.25 -1.74 -14.89
C ILE A 34 -11.40 -2.93 -14.46
N ASP A 35 -10.10 -2.71 -14.24
CA ASP A 35 -9.18 -3.78 -13.85
C ASP A 35 -9.30 -4.08 -12.35
N ASN A 36 -9.01 -5.32 -12.02
CA ASN A 36 -8.91 -5.79 -10.65
C ASN A 36 -7.57 -6.51 -10.44
N GLY A 37 -7.08 -6.55 -9.21
CA GLY A 37 -5.80 -7.19 -8.94
C GLY A 37 -5.49 -7.31 -7.46
N TYR A 38 -4.32 -7.88 -7.18
CA TYR A 38 -3.77 -7.96 -5.83
C TYR A 38 -2.25 -8.01 -5.86
N LYS A 39 -1.64 -7.54 -4.78
CA LYS A 39 -0.20 -7.65 -4.51
C LYS A 39 0.00 -8.53 -3.29
N VAL A 40 0.99 -9.42 -3.34
CA VAL A 40 1.35 -10.32 -2.24
C VAL A 40 2.69 -9.91 -1.66
N TYR A 41 2.76 -9.80 -0.35
CA TYR A 41 3.96 -9.48 0.42
C TYR A 41 4.28 -10.65 1.33
N LEU A 42 5.55 -11.04 1.42
CA LEU A 42 6.00 -12.13 2.25
C LEU A 42 6.68 -11.62 3.51
N GLY A 43 6.39 -12.27 4.63
CA GLY A 43 7.10 -12.11 5.89
C GLY A 43 7.91 -13.35 6.26
N GLY A 44 8.53 -13.29 7.42
CA GLY A 44 9.25 -14.42 7.98
C GLY A 44 10.50 -14.81 7.18
N ASN A 45 10.90 -16.07 7.40
CA ASN A 45 12.07 -16.66 6.76
C ASN A 45 11.64 -17.89 5.96
N ILE A 46 11.95 -17.91 4.66
CA ILE A 46 11.69 -19.02 3.76
C ILE A 46 13.05 -19.40 3.15
N ASP A 47 13.46 -20.65 3.35
CA ASP A 47 14.73 -21.18 2.85
C ASP A 47 15.97 -20.32 3.21
N GLY A 48 15.98 -19.73 4.41
CA GLY A 48 17.06 -18.89 4.91
C GLY A 48 17.00 -17.43 4.44
N ILE A 49 16.02 -17.05 3.63
CA ILE A 49 15.79 -15.68 3.15
C ILE A 49 14.72 -15.02 4.04
N ASN A 50 15.09 -13.90 4.66
CA ASN A 50 14.13 -13.09 5.43
C ASN A 50 13.49 -12.04 4.52
N PHE A 51 12.19 -12.19 4.26
CA PHE A 51 11.45 -11.36 3.31
C PHE A 51 11.02 -9.99 3.86
N ARG A 52 10.81 -9.86 5.17
CA ARG A 52 10.53 -8.57 5.85
C ARG A 52 9.42 -7.72 5.20
N GLY A 53 8.38 -8.32 4.67
CA GLY A 53 7.32 -7.59 3.99
C GLY A 53 7.63 -7.24 2.54
N SER A 54 8.60 -7.91 1.90
CA SER A 54 8.89 -7.70 0.46
C SER A 54 7.78 -8.26 -0.42
N GLN A 55 7.50 -7.58 -1.53
CA GLN A 55 6.59 -8.11 -2.54
C GLN A 55 7.19 -9.38 -3.18
N ILE A 56 6.34 -10.35 -3.50
CA ILE A 56 6.78 -11.58 -4.16
C ILE A 56 7.42 -11.30 -5.52
N ILE A 57 8.44 -12.08 -5.82
CA ILE A 57 9.13 -12.08 -7.12
C ILE A 57 9.33 -13.53 -7.57
N SER A 58 9.77 -13.70 -8.83
CA SER A 58 10.11 -15.04 -9.34
C SER A 58 11.20 -15.70 -8.47
N PRO A 59 11.10 -17.01 -8.17
CA PRO A 59 10.13 -17.99 -8.70
C PRO A 59 8.81 -18.11 -7.93
N ILE A 60 8.64 -17.42 -6.80
CA ILE A 60 7.49 -17.61 -5.88
C ILE A 60 6.17 -17.23 -6.57
N ASP A 61 6.16 -16.14 -7.34
CA ASP A 61 5.01 -15.68 -8.12
C ASP A 61 4.49 -16.76 -9.10
N LYS A 62 5.43 -17.46 -9.77
CA LYS A 62 5.11 -18.55 -10.71
C LYS A 62 4.53 -19.76 -9.99
N GLU A 63 5.09 -20.10 -8.84
CA GLU A 63 4.60 -21.23 -8.04
C GLU A 63 3.19 -20.95 -7.47
N VAL A 64 2.95 -19.73 -6.98
CA VAL A 64 1.62 -19.29 -6.55
C VAL A 64 0.62 -19.36 -7.71
N SER A 65 0.98 -18.88 -8.89
CA SER A 65 0.14 -18.93 -10.08
C SER A 65 -0.17 -20.37 -10.50
N ARG A 66 0.81 -21.27 -10.44
CA ARG A 66 0.63 -22.71 -10.71
C ARG A 66 -0.39 -23.32 -9.73
N LEU A 67 -0.21 -23.09 -8.42
CA LEU A 67 -1.11 -23.60 -7.39
C LEU A 67 -2.54 -23.08 -7.57
N ILE A 68 -2.70 -21.80 -7.90
CA ILE A 68 -4.02 -21.20 -8.17
C ILE A 68 -4.70 -21.91 -9.35
N SER A 69 -3.95 -22.26 -10.42
CA SER A 69 -4.51 -22.95 -11.58
C SER A 69 -5.01 -24.37 -11.28
N GLU A 70 -4.54 -24.98 -10.21
CA GLU A 70 -4.92 -26.33 -9.78
C GLU A 70 -6.15 -26.34 -8.84
N VAL A 71 -6.58 -25.16 -8.35
CA VAL A 71 -7.75 -25.04 -7.49
C VAL A 71 -9.04 -25.18 -8.31
N SER A 72 -9.75 -26.27 -8.09
CA SER A 72 -10.98 -26.57 -8.83
C SER A 72 -12.24 -25.90 -8.30
N LEU A 73 -12.24 -25.53 -7.00
CA LEU A 73 -13.38 -24.89 -6.33
C LEU A 73 -12.89 -23.76 -5.41
N PRO A 74 -13.62 -22.63 -5.37
CA PRO A 74 -13.30 -21.57 -4.43
C PRO A 74 -13.39 -22.07 -2.98
N SER A 75 -12.44 -21.68 -2.15
CA SER A 75 -12.52 -21.94 -0.71
C SER A 75 -13.75 -21.26 -0.10
N PRO A 76 -14.44 -21.91 0.88
CA PRO A 76 -15.54 -21.25 1.58
C PRO A 76 -15.06 -19.97 2.26
N ARG A 77 -15.91 -18.96 2.30
CA ARG A 77 -15.61 -17.71 3.01
C ARG A 77 -15.54 -17.97 4.51
N GLY A 78 -14.44 -17.60 5.15
CA GLY A 78 -14.32 -17.61 6.60
C GLY A 78 -14.96 -16.39 7.24
N SER A 79 -15.13 -16.43 8.57
CA SER A 79 -15.64 -15.32 9.38
C SER A 79 -14.77 -14.99 10.59
N SER A 80 -13.63 -15.67 10.75
CA SER A 80 -12.75 -15.55 11.94
C SER A 80 -11.53 -14.66 11.64
N TRP A 81 -11.76 -13.42 11.26
CA TRP A 81 -10.67 -12.43 11.11
C TRP A 81 -10.67 -11.41 12.23
N LYS A 82 -9.51 -10.81 12.45
CA LYS A 82 -9.36 -9.66 13.34
C LYS A 82 -9.02 -8.42 12.53
N ILE A 83 -9.54 -7.27 12.96
CA ILE A 83 -9.13 -5.96 12.46
C ILE A 83 -8.03 -5.48 13.39
N VAL A 84 -6.89 -5.06 12.84
CA VAL A 84 -5.82 -4.42 13.63
C VAL A 84 -6.22 -3.01 14.00
N GLY A 85 -5.68 -2.49 15.09
CA GLY A 85 -6.02 -1.15 15.55
C GLY A 85 -5.20 -0.04 14.86
N GLU A 86 -5.55 1.20 15.17
CA GLU A 86 -4.86 2.40 14.65
C GLU A 86 -3.43 2.53 15.18
N GLU A 87 -3.06 1.84 16.25
CA GLU A 87 -1.70 1.79 16.80
C GLU A 87 -0.67 1.31 15.78
N LEU A 88 -1.04 0.41 14.87
CA LEU A 88 -0.19 -0.02 13.76
C LEU A 88 0.14 1.15 12.82
N ILE A 89 -0.85 1.98 12.53
CA ILE A 89 -0.67 3.11 11.62
C ILE A 89 0.18 4.19 12.29
N GLN A 90 -0.05 4.44 13.58
CA GLN A 90 0.77 5.35 14.37
C GLN A 90 2.23 4.88 14.42
N HIS A 91 2.45 3.58 14.58
CA HIS A 91 3.81 2.98 14.55
C HIS A 91 4.45 3.13 13.17
N TYR A 92 3.71 2.89 12.09
CA TYR A 92 4.19 3.15 10.73
C TYR A 92 4.61 4.60 10.53
N VAL A 93 3.76 5.54 10.94
CA VAL A 93 4.02 6.98 10.81
C VAL A 93 5.25 7.40 11.60
N SER A 94 5.37 6.97 12.88
CA SER A 94 6.54 7.28 13.70
C SER A 94 7.84 6.70 13.13
N THR A 95 7.80 5.46 12.65
CA THR A 95 8.97 4.81 12.03
C THR A 95 9.41 5.54 10.75
N CYS A 96 8.46 6.00 9.93
CA CYS A 96 8.80 6.84 8.77
C CYS A 96 9.42 8.18 9.19
N ALA A 97 8.96 8.77 10.28
CA ALA A 97 9.43 10.06 10.78
C ALA A 97 10.83 9.97 11.40
N GLU A 98 11.21 8.84 12.03
CA GLU A 98 12.53 8.63 12.64
C GLU A 98 13.68 8.77 11.62
N GLY A 99 13.43 8.46 10.34
CA GLY A 99 14.41 8.59 9.26
C GLY A 99 14.50 9.99 8.67
N SER A 100 13.66 10.94 9.11
CA SER A 100 13.64 12.29 8.54
C SER A 100 14.81 13.12 9.05
N SER A 101 15.47 13.80 8.12
CA SER A 101 16.45 14.86 8.43
C SER A 101 15.72 16.17 8.73
N GLU A 102 16.47 17.23 9.04
CA GLU A 102 15.91 18.54 9.33
C GLU A 102 14.88 18.98 8.25
N ALA A 103 13.77 19.53 8.72
CA ALA A 103 12.72 20.06 7.87
C ALA A 103 13.29 21.08 6.86
N THR A 104 13.05 20.85 5.58
CA THR A 104 13.50 21.74 4.51
C THR A 104 12.42 22.76 4.19
N ALA A 105 12.84 23.98 3.80
CA ALA A 105 11.92 25.04 3.35
C ALA A 105 11.38 24.81 1.91
N GLN A 106 11.44 23.59 1.41
CA GLN A 106 11.00 23.26 0.06
C GLN A 106 9.47 23.30 -0.05
N LYS A 107 9.00 23.85 -1.16
CA LYS A 107 7.58 23.78 -1.53
C LYS A 107 7.32 22.46 -2.23
N ILE A 108 6.42 21.67 -1.67
CA ILE A 108 6.04 20.35 -2.18
C ILE A 108 4.60 20.43 -2.66
N VAL A 109 4.33 19.95 -3.86
CA VAL A 109 2.97 19.72 -4.37
C VAL A 109 2.72 18.22 -4.35
N TYR A 110 1.55 17.82 -3.87
CA TYR A 110 1.18 16.41 -3.73
C TYR A 110 -0.17 16.12 -4.37
N THR A 111 -0.23 14.99 -5.05
CA THR A 111 -1.47 14.35 -5.48
C THR A 111 -1.45 12.86 -5.12
N ALA A 112 -2.60 12.33 -4.71
CA ALA A 112 -2.82 10.89 -4.59
C ALA A 112 -3.37 10.28 -5.89
N MET A 113 -3.64 11.06 -6.91
CA MET A 113 -4.31 10.62 -8.14
C MET A 113 -5.54 9.75 -7.86
N HIS A 114 -6.42 10.22 -6.97
CA HIS A 114 -7.60 9.48 -6.48
C HIS A 114 -7.29 8.19 -5.71
N GLY A 115 -6.04 8.01 -5.26
CA GLY A 115 -5.65 6.89 -4.40
C GLY A 115 -5.83 7.19 -2.91
N VAL A 116 -5.44 6.24 -2.07
CA VAL A 116 -5.67 6.24 -0.61
C VAL A 116 -4.52 6.85 0.21
N GLY A 117 -3.52 7.46 -0.43
CA GLY A 117 -2.26 7.85 0.22
C GLY A 117 -2.31 9.16 1.01
N THR A 118 -3.25 10.07 0.75
CA THR A 118 -3.23 11.45 1.24
C THR A 118 -3.12 11.55 2.77
N GLN A 119 -4.00 10.88 3.49
CA GLN A 119 -4.02 10.98 4.96
C GLN A 119 -2.74 10.44 5.59
N THR A 120 -2.25 9.29 5.10
CA THR A 120 -1.02 8.69 5.62
C THR A 120 0.19 9.59 5.38
N LEU A 121 0.29 10.17 4.17
CA LEU A 121 1.36 11.12 3.85
C LEU A 121 1.33 12.35 4.75
N LEU A 122 0.16 12.98 4.93
CA LEU A 122 0.01 14.14 5.80
C LEU A 122 0.43 13.84 7.24
N SER A 123 0.05 12.66 7.77
CA SER A 123 0.46 12.23 9.11
C SER A 123 1.98 12.05 9.23
N VAL A 124 2.64 11.51 8.19
CA VAL A 124 4.10 11.38 8.18
C VAL A 124 4.77 12.76 8.11
N PHE A 125 4.26 13.68 7.29
CA PHE A 125 4.80 15.04 7.18
C PHE A 125 4.70 15.78 8.51
N GLU A 126 3.55 15.69 9.18
CA GLU A 126 3.34 16.28 10.50
C GLU A 126 4.30 15.69 11.55
N ALA A 127 4.40 14.36 11.62
CA ALA A 127 5.30 13.69 12.56
C ALA A 127 6.79 13.98 12.30
N SER A 128 7.14 14.26 11.05
CA SER A 128 8.49 14.61 10.60
C SER A 128 8.81 16.12 10.72
N ASN A 129 7.87 16.94 11.16
CA ASN A 129 7.95 18.42 11.18
C ASN A 129 8.19 19.05 9.80
N PHE A 130 7.76 18.40 8.72
CA PHE A 130 7.74 19.00 7.40
C PHE A 130 6.57 19.97 7.23
N SER A 131 6.77 20.99 6.38
CA SER A 131 5.68 21.86 5.99
C SER A 131 4.59 21.08 5.25
N THR A 132 3.33 21.38 5.52
CA THR A 132 2.19 20.77 4.81
C THR A 132 2.34 20.99 3.31
N PRO A 133 2.27 19.95 2.48
CA PRO A 133 2.36 20.10 1.03
C PRO A 133 1.15 20.81 0.46
N ILE A 134 1.31 21.44 -0.69
CA ILE A 134 0.20 21.98 -1.48
C ILE A 134 -0.53 20.79 -2.11
N LEU A 135 -1.79 20.61 -1.77
CA LEU A 135 -2.58 19.48 -2.25
C LEU A 135 -3.25 19.82 -3.58
N VAL A 136 -3.26 18.86 -4.51
CA VAL A 136 -4.17 18.86 -5.66
C VAL A 136 -5.53 18.35 -5.16
N GLU A 137 -6.33 19.24 -4.57
CA GLU A 137 -7.56 18.91 -3.81
C GLU A 137 -8.52 17.99 -4.54
N GLN A 138 -8.64 18.12 -5.84
CA GLN A 138 -9.52 17.32 -6.68
C GLN A 138 -9.11 15.84 -6.73
N GLN A 139 -7.85 15.51 -6.42
CA GLN A 139 -7.27 14.19 -6.52
C GLN A 139 -6.90 13.55 -5.16
N CYS A 140 -7.22 14.24 -4.06
CA CYS A 140 -6.83 13.81 -2.72
C CYS A 140 -7.75 12.78 -2.09
N LYS A 141 -8.95 12.59 -2.64
CA LYS A 141 -9.91 11.59 -2.15
C LYS A 141 -9.90 10.37 -3.06
N PRO A 142 -9.99 9.16 -2.49
CA PRO A 142 -10.14 7.95 -3.29
C PRO A 142 -11.37 8.02 -4.18
N ASP A 143 -11.18 7.74 -5.46
CA ASP A 143 -12.27 7.66 -6.44
C ASP A 143 -11.92 6.58 -7.47
N PRO A 144 -12.68 5.48 -7.54
CA PRO A 144 -12.38 4.36 -8.42
C PRO A 144 -12.55 4.69 -9.92
N ASP A 145 -13.25 5.79 -10.24
CA ASP A 145 -13.50 6.20 -11.63
C ASP A 145 -12.42 7.16 -12.17
N PHE A 146 -11.48 7.63 -11.33
CA PHE A 146 -10.38 8.54 -11.71
C PHE A 146 -10.82 9.76 -12.54
N PRO A 147 -11.81 10.56 -12.10
CA PRO A 147 -12.52 11.52 -12.95
C PRO A 147 -11.68 12.68 -13.50
N THR A 148 -10.47 12.90 -13.00
CA THR A 148 -9.60 14.01 -13.43
C THR A 148 -8.42 13.56 -14.28
N VAL A 149 -8.29 12.26 -14.57
CA VAL A 149 -7.20 11.70 -15.37
C VAL A 149 -7.78 10.69 -16.36
N GLU A 150 -7.35 10.75 -17.60
CA GLU A 150 -7.80 9.80 -18.63
C GLU A 150 -7.25 8.40 -18.37
N PHE A 151 -6.00 8.32 -17.92
CA PHE A 151 -5.35 7.08 -17.54
C PHE A 151 -4.56 7.29 -16.23
N PRO A 152 -4.84 6.52 -15.15
CA PRO A 152 -4.29 6.79 -13.81
C PRO A 152 -2.83 6.34 -13.64
N ASN A 153 -2.06 6.22 -14.70
CA ASN A 153 -0.65 5.84 -14.66
C ASN A 153 0.25 7.09 -14.62
N PRO A 154 1.01 7.33 -13.53
CA PRO A 154 1.88 8.51 -13.40
C PRO A 154 3.10 8.48 -14.35
N GLU A 155 3.37 7.36 -15.01
CA GLU A 155 4.45 7.23 -15.99
C GLU A 155 4.01 7.64 -17.41
N GLU A 156 2.71 7.81 -17.64
CA GLU A 156 2.18 8.33 -18.90
C GLU A 156 2.42 9.84 -18.96
N LEU A 157 3.03 10.29 -20.03
CA LEU A 157 3.14 11.73 -20.29
C LEU A 157 1.76 12.27 -20.64
N CYS A 158 1.22 13.16 -19.81
CA CYS A 158 0.09 13.98 -20.21
C CYS A 158 0.57 14.91 -21.33
N GLU A 159 0.14 14.67 -22.57
CA GLU A 159 0.32 15.63 -23.68
C GLU A 159 -0.50 16.90 -23.46
#